data_dec733bb766f00ae0480826e60b0f955
#
_entry.id   dec733bb766f00ae0480826e60b0f955
#
_cell.length_a   1.000
_cell.length_b   1.000
_cell.length_c   1.000
_cell.angle_alpha   90.00
_cell.angle_beta   90.00
_cell.angle_gamma   90.00
#
_symmetry.space_group_name_H-M   'P 1'
#
loop_
_entity.id
_entity.type
_entity.pdbx_description
1 polymer ?
#
loop_
_entity_poly.entity_id
_entity_poly.type
_entity_poly.pdbx_seq_one_letter_code
_entity_poly.pdbx_strand_id
1 'polypeptide(L)'
;TAPTGAGDILIIKLARSGTQVKKGDLIAQFDTSQLQRTLEQRRTDLKQADAEIERTRATWRMTQEQSLTELTKARYDVERARLELSKAEILSKIEGEKNRLLLNNAEQKLKEAEQKLVSDKAAEAADVESRKQRSDKALFEVREAERRIVALTLKAPSDGMVSLLPNYRARMMFGP
;
A
#
# COMPACT_ATOMS: atom_id res chain seq x y z
N THR A 1 11.86 18.55 -25.64
CA THR A 1 10.44 18.53 -26.06
C THR A 1 9.59 18.65 -24.82
N ALA A 2 8.65 19.60 -24.80
CA ALA A 2 7.71 19.73 -23.70
C ALA A 2 6.90 18.43 -23.53
N PRO A 3 6.56 18.00 -22.27
CA PRO A 3 5.82 16.78 -22.05
C PRO A 3 4.45 16.86 -22.71
N THR A 4 4.17 15.92 -23.61
CA THR A 4 2.87 15.76 -24.27
C THR A 4 1.84 15.32 -23.23
N GLY A 5 0.78 16.14 -23.03
CA GLY A 5 -0.35 15.79 -22.16
C GLY A 5 -0.67 16.77 -21.04
N ALA A 6 0.06 17.85 -20.91
CA ALA A 6 -0.35 18.96 -20.08
C ALA A 6 -1.13 19.94 -20.96
N GLY A 7 -2.35 20.33 -20.57
CA GLY A 7 -3.12 21.41 -21.21
C GLY A 7 -2.30 22.70 -21.31
N ASP A 8 -2.91 23.84 -21.53
CA ASP A 8 -2.22 25.13 -21.66
C ASP A 8 -1.25 25.36 -20.50
N ILE A 9 0.06 25.15 -20.75
CA ILE A 9 1.12 25.34 -19.75
C ILE A 9 1.65 26.76 -19.93
N LEU A 10 1.50 27.57 -18.89
CA LEU A 10 2.05 28.93 -18.85
C LEU A 10 3.56 28.88 -18.62
N ILE A 11 4.31 29.66 -19.43
CA ILE A 11 5.74 29.84 -19.26
C ILE A 11 5.95 30.99 -18.26
N ILE A 12 6.61 30.72 -17.12
CA ILE A 12 6.91 31.73 -16.10
C ILE A 12 8.23 32.43 -16.44
N LYS A 13 9.23 31.67 -16.85
CA LYS A 13 10.55 32.19 -17.23
C LYS A 13 11.01 31.54 -18.52
N LEU A 14 11.59 32.35 -19.40
CA LEU A 14 12.19 31.90 -20.65
C LEU A 14 13.49 32.67 -20.88
N ALA A 15 14.58 31.97 -21.16
CA ALA A 15 15.84 32.57 -21.54
C ALA A 15 15.68 33.25 -22.92
N ARG A 16 16.29 34.41 -23.10
CA ARG A 16 16.26 35.13 -24.39
C ARG A 16 17.09 34.39 -25.43
N SER A 17 16.64 34.45 -26.68
CA SER A 17 17.45 33.98 -27.81
C SER A 17 18.78 34.73 -27.88
N GLY A 18 19.88 34.03 -28.10
CA GLY A 18 21.23 34.60 -28.10
C GLY A 18 21.92 34.64 -26.73
N THR A 19 21.27 34.23 -25.63
CA THR A 19 21.91 34.17 -24.31
C THR A 19 22.89 33.02 -24.22
N GLN A 20 24.11 33.28 -23.77
CA GLN A 20 25.07 32.24 -23.40
C GLN A 20 24.70 31.63 -22.06
N VAL A 21 24.64 30.29 -21.98
CA VAL A 21 24.28 29.52 -20.79
C VAL A 21 25.33 28.47 -20.52
N LYS A 22 25.54 28.17 -19.24
CA LYS A 22 26.38 27.07 -18.77
C LYS A 22 25.52 25.85 -18.48
N LYS A 23 26.14 24.67 -18.45
CA LYS A 23 25.49 23.44 -18.05
C LYS A 23 24.79 23.60 -16.69
N GLY A 24 23.47 23.32 -16.68
CA GLY A 24 22.62 23.42 -15.49
C GLY A 24 21.86 24.74 -15.36
N ASP A 25 22.16 25.77 -16.16
CA ASP A 25 21.43 27.04 -16.15
C ASP A 25 19.98 26.85 -16.58
N LEU A 26 19.09 27.68 -16.02
CA LEU A 26 17.65 27.63 -16.31
C LEU A 26 17.37 28.21 -17.70
N ILE A 27 16.85 27.38 -18.62
CA ILE A 27 16.43 27.80 -19.95
C ILE A 27 14.96 28.21 -19.96
N ALA A 28 14.09 27.36 -19.41
CA ALA A 28 12.66 27.64 -19.31
C ALA A 28 12.06 27.04 -18.03
N GLN A 29 11.16 27.78 -17.45
CA GLN A 29 10.37 27.36 -16.30
C GLN A 29 8.89 27.53 -16.62
N PHE A 30 8.16 26.46 -16.46
CA PHE A 30 6.71 26.43 -16.66
C PHE A 30 5.98 26.52 -15.31
N ASP A 31 4.71 26.91 -15.36
CA ASP A 31 3.87 26.93 -14.16
C ASP A 31 3.63 25.50 -13.68
N THR A 32 4.01 25.24 -12.42
CA THR A 32 3.87 23.94 -11.77
C THR A 32 2.75 23.93 -10.72
N SER A 33 2.02 25.03 -10.55
CA SER A 33 1.04 25.20 -9.45
C SER A 33 -0.01 24.11 -9.41
N GLN A 34 -0.55 23.71 -10.56
CA GLN A 34 -1.53 22.62 -10.65
C GLN A 34 -0.90 21.26 -10.34
N LEU A 35 0.31 21.01 -10.82
CA LEU A 35 1.02 19.76 -10.55
C LEU A 35 1.45 19.66 -9.10
N GLN A 36 1.79 20.76 -8.45
CA GLN A 36 2.09 20.79 -7.03
C GLN A 36 0.86 20.43 -6.19
N ARG A 37 -0.33 20.96 -6.52
CA ARG A 37 -1.59 20.57 -5.88
C ARG A 37 -1.87 19.07 -6.07
N THR A 38 -1.68 18.58 -7.30
CA THR A 38 -1.82 17.14 -7.59
C THR A 38 -0.84 16.31 -6.79
N LEU A 39 0.42 16.73 -6.68
CA LEU A 39 1.43 16.05 -5.86
C LEU A 39 1.02 15.97 -4.39
N GLU A 40 0.53 17.07 -3.81
CA GLU A 40 0.05 17.06 -2.41
C GLU A 40 -1.15 16.13 -2.22
N GLN A 41 -2.07 16.09 -3.19
CA GLN A 41 -3.16 15.11 -3.17
C GLN A 41 -2.63 13.67 -3.19
N ARG A 42 -1.69 13.35 -4.12
CA ARG A 42 -1.10 12.00 -4.20
C ARG A 42 -0.32 11.61 -2.95
N ARG A 43 0.35 12.57 -2.32
CA ARG A 43 1.02 12.34 -1.02
C ARG A 43 0.02 12.04 0.10
N THR A 44 -1.14 12.69 0.07
CA THR A 44 -2.22 12.41 1.02
C THR A 44 -2.80 11.02 0.78
N ASP A 45 -3.05 10.64 -0.48
CA ASP A 45 -3.53 9.32 -0.85
C ASP A 45 -2.54 8.21 -0.40
N LEU A 46 -1.22 8.43 -0.56
CA LEU A 46 -0.19 7.53 -0.05
C LEU A 46 -0.25 7.38 1.48
N LYS A 47 -0.30 8.50 2.21
CA LYS A 47 -0.41 8.47 3.68
C LYS A 47 -1.66 7.72 4.14
N GLN A 48 -2.77 7.88 3.43
CA GLN A 48 -4.00 7.17 3.73
C GLN A 48 -3.84 5.67 3.48
N ALA A 49 -3.22 5.26 2.37
CA ALA A 49 -2.95 3.86 2.06
C ALA A 49 -2.03 3.21 3.11
N ASP A 50 -0.98 3.91 3.56
CA ASP A 50 -0.10 3.44 4.63
C ASP A 50 -0.84 3.30 5.97
N ALA A 51 -1.69 4.26 6.31
CA ALA A 51 -2.53 4.19 7.51
C ALA A 51 -3.53 3.02 7.47
N GLU A 52 -4.05 2.67 6.28
CA GLU A 52 -4.90 1.48 6.10
C GLU A 52 -4.13 0.17 6.39
N ILE A 53 -2.87 0.07 5.98
CA ILE A 53 -2.01 -1.09 6.30
C ILE A 53 -1.90 -1.25 7.82
N GLU A 54 -1.59 -0.18 8.54
CA GLU A 54 -1.44 -0.25 10.00
C GLU A 54 -2.75 -0.57 10.71
N ARG A 55 -3.89 -0.03 10.25
CA ARG A 55 -5.21 -0.41 10.76
C ARG A 55 -5.52 -1.89 10.53
N THR A 56 -5.25 -2.37 9.32
CA THR A 56 -5.46 -3.78 8.96
C THR A 56 -4.61 -4.69 9.86
N ARG A 57 -3.33 -4.37 10.05
CA ARG A 57 -2.45 -5.11 10.96
C ARG A 57 -2.95 -5.11 12.41
N ALA A 58 -3.42 -3.95 12.89
CA ALA A 58 -3.97 -3.85 14.24
C ALA A 58 -5.21 -4.73 14.42
N THR A 59 -6.13 -4.72 13.43
CA THR A 59 -7.31 -5.57 13.44
C THR A 59 -6.95 -7.05 13.44
N TRP A 60 -6.01 -7.47 12.60
CA TRP A 60 -5.54 -8.86 12.54
C TRP A 60 -4.86 -9.31 13.82
N ARG A 61 -4.09 -8.46 14.50
CA ARG A 61 -3.54 -8.79 15.84
C ARG A 61 -4.64 -9.13 16.83
N MET A 62 -5.70 -8.34 16.88
CA MET A 62 -6.85 -8.63 17.76
C MET A 62 -7.52 -9.97 17.40
N THR A 63 -7.74 -10.23 16.11
CA THR A 63 -8.30 -11.50 15.63
C THR A 63 -7.39 -12.68 16.01
N GLN A 64 -6.08 -12.53 15.85
CA GLN A 64 -5.11 -13.54 16.20
C GLN A 64 -5.09 -13.85 17.71
N GLU A 65 -5.16 -12.82 18.56
CA GLU A 65 -5.26 -13.01 20.01
C GLU A 65 -6.54 -13.75 20.40
N GLN A 66 -7.68 -13.42 19.75
CA GLN A 66 -8.94 -14.14 19.95
C GLN A 66 -8.81 -15.61 19.55
N SER A 67 -8.25 -15.89 18.37
CA SER A 67 -8.06 -17.26 17.87
C SER A 67 -7.07 -18.06 18.76
N LEU A 68 -6.03 -17.43 19.30
CA LEU A 68 -5.12 -18.06 20.26
C LEU A 68 -5.82 -18.37 21.59
N THR A 69 -6.70 -17.48 22.05
CA THR A 69 -7.50 -17.70 23.25
C THR A 69 -8.47 -18.87 23.05
N GLU A 70 -9.16 -18.94 21.90
CA GLU A 70 -10.05 -20.05 21.54
C GLU A 70 -9.26 -21.38 21.46
N LEU A 71 -8.09 -21.37 20.84
CA LEU A 71 -7.21 -22.53 20.74
C LEU A 71 -6.79 -23.03 22.14
N THR A 72 -6.39 -22.10 23.00
CA THR A 72 -5.98 -22.43 24.38
C THR A 72 -7.13 -23.04 25.16
N LYS A 73 -8.33 -22.45 25.04
CA LYS A 73 -9.56 -22.98 25.65
C LYS A 73 -9.88 -24.38 25.14
N ALA A 74 -9.82 -24.60 23.82
CA ALA A 74 -10.06 -25.90 23.23
C ALA A 74 -9.08 -26.97 23.72
N ARG A 75 -7.79 -26.60 23.91
CA ARG A 75 -6.78 -27.49 24.51
C ARG A 75 -7.14 -27.87 25.96
N TYR A 76 -7.55 -26.90 26.76
CA TYR A 76 -8.00 -27.20 28.13
C TYR A 76 -9.24 -28.09 28.15
N ASP A 77 -10.19 -27.88 27.24
CA ASP A 77 -11.38 -28.71 27.13
C ASP A 77 -11.03 -30.18 26.77
N VAL A 78 -10.06 -30.39 25.88
CA VAL A 78 -9.56 -31.75 25.56
C VAL A 78 -8.90 -32.37 26.80
N GLU A 79 -8.01 -31.68 27.48
CA GLU A 79 -7.35 -32.22 28.68
C GLU A 79 -8.36 -32.55 29.77
N ARG A 80 -9.34 -31.70 29.99
CA ARG A 80 -10.45 -31.95 30.90
C ARG A 80 -11.23 -33.20 30.51
N ALA A 81 -11.61 -33.33 29.24
CA ALA A 81 -12.35 -34.50 28.74
C ALA A 81 -11.53 -35.81 28.88
N ARG A 82 -10.20 -35.74 28.67
CA ARG A 82 -9.30 -36.87 28.89
C ARG A 82 -9.24 -37.30 30.37
N LEU A 83 -9.18 -36.31 31.26
CA LEU A 83 -9.22 -36.59 32.71
C LEU A 83 -10.55 -37.23 33.15
N GLU A 84 -11.67 -36.75 32.63
CA GLU A 84 -12.98 -37.35 32.91
C GLU A 84 -13.10 -38.77 32.34
N LEU A 85 -12.53 -39.02 31.15
CA LEU A 85 -12.50 -40.35 30.56
C LEU A 85 -11.60 -41.30 31.40
N SER A 86 -10.47 -40.86 31.95
CA SER A 86 -9.61 -41.69 32.77
C SER A 86 -10.27 -42.15 34.06
N LYS A 87 -11.23 -41.39 34.59
CA LYS A 87 -12.05 -41.78 35.74
C LYS A 87 -13.12 -42.80 35.38
N ALA A 88 -13.45 -42.95 34.09
CA ALA A 88 -14.52 -43.80 33.59
C ALA A 88 -14.26 -45.31 33.78
N GLU A 89 -13.02 -45.75 34.06
CA GLU A 89 -12.69 -47.13 34.37
C GLU A 89 -13.43 -47.63 35.64
N ILE A 90 -13.90 -46.69 36.48
CA ILE A 90 -14.63 -46.95 37.73
C ILE A 90 -16.13 -46.78 37.58
N LEU A 91 -16.58 -46.24 36.42
CA LEU A 91 -17.95 -45.84 36.14
C LEU A 91 -18.71 -46.89 35.27
N SER A 92 -20.03 -46.71 35.11
CA SER A 92 -20.85 -47.59 34.28
C SER A 92 -20.45 -47.47 32.79
N LYS A 93 -20.71 -48.54 32.00
CA LYS A 93 -20.41 -48.53 30.54
C LYS A 93 -21.05 -47.34 29.82
N ILE A 94 -22.23 -46.91 30.22
CA ILE A 94 -22.96 -45.79 29.60
C ILE A 94 -22.22 -44.47 29.85
N GLU A 95 -21.70 -44.26 31.03
CA GLU A 95 -20.92 -43.03 31.35
C GLU A 95 -19.57 -43.04 30.63
N GLY A 96 -18.93 -44.21 30.49
CA GLY A 96 -17.71 -44.37 29.70
C GLY A 96 -17.92 -43.94 28.22
N GLU A 97 -19.00 -44.40 27.58
CA GLU A 97 -19.34 -44.03 26.21
C GLU A 97 -19.67 -42.53 26.06
N LYS A 98 -20.38 -41.94 27.05
CA LYS A 98 -20.65 -40.51 27.08
C LYS A 98 -19.34 -39.71 27.18
N ASN A 99 -18.40 -40.11 28.02
CA ASN A 99 -17.11 -39.41 28.19
C ASN A 99 -16.24 -39.55 26.91
N ARG A 100 -16.29 -40.68 26.19
CA ARG A 100 -15.64 -40.83 24.88
C ARG A 100 -16.21 -39.87 23.85
N LEU A 101 -17.53 -39.70 23.78
CA LEU A 101 -18.19 -38.72 22.88
C LEU A 101 -17.79 -37.29 23.23
N LEU A 102 -17.70 -36.97 24.53
CA LEU A 102 -17.24 -35.63 24.98
C LEU A 102 -15.78 -35.38 24.58
N LEU A 103 -14.90 -36.36 24.70
CA LEU A 103 -13.52 -36.25 24.24
C LEU A 103 -13.44 -36.04 22.72
N ASN A 104 -14.14 -36.84 21.94
CA ASN A 104 -14.17 -36.72 20.47
C ASN A 104 -14.65 -35.30 20.06
N ASN A 105 -15.71 -34.80 20.71
CA ASN A 105 -16.21 -33.44 20.44
C ASN A 105 -15.18 -32.36 20.81
N ALA A 106 -14.45 -32.53 21.92
CA ALA A 106 -13.42 -31.59 22.32
C ALA A 106 -12.23 -31.62 21.35
N GLU A 107 -11.82 -32.81 20.89
CA GLU A 107 -10.74 -32.97 19.89
C GLU A 107 -11.15 -32.38 18.52
N GLN A 108 -12.40 -32.53 18.11
CA GLN A 108 -12.92 -31.86 16.91
C GLN A 108 -12.84 -30.33 17.03
N LYS A 109 -13.29 -29.77 18.15
CA LYS A 109 -13.20 -28.31 18.40
C LYS A 109 -11.75 -27.81 18.42
N LEU A 110 -10.83 -28.60 18.98
CA LEU A 110 -9.40 -28.26 18.95
C LEU A 110 -8.90 -28.20 17.51
N LYS A 111 -9.22 -29.20 16.70
CA LYS A 111 -8.85 -29.24 15.27
C LYS A 111 -9.42 -28.06 14.49
N GLU A 112 -10.68 -27.72 14.76
CA GLU A 112 -11.35 -26.54 14.15
C GLU A 112 -10.63 -25.24 14.55
N ALA A 113 -10.26 -25.08 15.83
CA ALA A 113 -9.52 -23.90 16.31
C ALA A 113 -8.11 -23.81 15.70
N GLU A 114 -7.42 -24.93 15.52
CA GLU A 114 -6.11 -25.00 14.84
C GLU A 114 -6.24 -24.61 13.36
N GLN A 115 -7.25 -25.15 12.66
CA GLN A 115 -7.51 -24.80 11.25
C GLN A 115 -7.89 -23.35 11.08
N LYS A 116 -8.70 -22.80 12.01
CA LYS A 116 -9.06 -21.39 12.03
C LYS A 116 -7.84 -20.50 12.14
N LEU A 117 -6.92 -20.81 13.07
CA LEU A 117 -5.68 -20.03 13.23
C LEU A 117 -4.81 -20.03 11.97
N VAL A 118 -4.74 -21.16 11.26
CA VAL A 118 -4.00 -21.25 9.99
C VAL A 118 -4.69 -20.43 8.91
N SER A 119 -6.02 -20.52 8.82
CA SER A 119 -6.82 -19.75 7.87
C SER A 119 -6.72 -18.24 8.13
N ASP A 120 -6.79 -17.81 9.39
CA ASP A 120 -6.68 -16.41 9.79
C ASP A 120 -5.32 -15.84 9.40
N LYS A 121 -4.23 -16.58 9.60
CA LYS A 121 -2.88 -16.16 9.16
C LYS A 121 -2.76 -16.02 7.64
N ALA A 122 -3.37 -16.92 6.89
CA ALA A 122 -3.38 -16.83 5.42
C ALA A 122 -4.21 -15.64 4.93
N ALA A 123 -5.36 -15.39 5.57
CA ALA A 123 -6.21 -14.23 5.28
C ALA A 123 -5.53 -12.91 5.63
N GLU A 124 -4.83 -12.83 6.77
CA GLU A 124 -4.01 -11.68 7.15
C GLU A 124 -2.96 -11.37 6.08
N ALA A 125 -2.19 -12.38 5.67
CA ALA A 125 -1.14 -12.19 4.67
C ALA A 125 -1.70 -11.67 3.34
N ALA A 126 -2.83 -12.22 2.89
CA ALA A 126 -3.49 -11.81 1.66
C ALA A 126 -4.05 -10.37 1.74
N ASP A 127 -4.68 -10.01 2.87
CA ASP A 127 -5.26 -8.67 3.06
C ASP A 127 -4.16 -7.61 3.18
N VAL A 128 -3.12 -7.86 3.97
CA VAL A 128 -1.96 -6.95 4.11
C VAL A 128 -1.27 -6.77 2.76
N GLU A 129 -1.08 -7.84 1.99
CA GLU A 129 -0.45 -7.74 0.67
C GLU A 129 -1.31 -6.93 -0.32
N SER A 130 -2.64 -7.12 -0.29
CA SER A 130 -3.56 -6.31 -1.10
C SER A 130 -3.47 -4.81 -0.77
N ARG A 131 -3.38 -4.45 0.54
CA ARG A 131 -3.21 -3.06 0.98
C ARG A 131 -1.85 -2.50 0.59
N LYS A 132 -0.81 -3.33 0.68
CA LYS A 132 0.55 -2.95 0.27
C LYS A 132 0.62 -2.63 -1.22
N GLN A 133 -0.02 -3.42 -2.07
CA GLN A 133 -0.10 -3.12 -3.51
C GLN A 133 -0.77 -1.77 -3.79
N ARG A 134 -1.79 -1.38 -3.00
CA ARG A 134 -2.39 -0.04 -3.10
C ARG A 134 -1.42 1.07 -2.69
N SER A 135 -0.66 0.87 -1.60
CA SER A 135 0.38 1.82 -1.17
C SER A 135 1.48 1.94 -2.23
N ASP A 136 1.96 0.83 -2.79
CA ASP A 136 2.97 0.83 -3.85
C ASP A 136 2.48 1.58 -5.10
N LYS A 137 1.21 1.40 -5.48
CA LYS A 137 0.59 2.17 -6.57
C LYS A 137 0.56 3.67 -6.24
N ALA A 138 0.12 4.05 -5.04
CA ALA A 138 0.08 5.45 -4.62
C ALA A 138 1.48 6.07 -4.60
N LEU A 139 2.50 5.31 -4.15
CA LEU A 139 3.89 5.73 -4.18
C LEU A 139 4.40 5.95 -5.63
N PHE A 140 4.03 5.07 -6.55
CA PHE A 140 4.35 5.25 -7.97
C PHE A 140 3.73 6.53 -8.52
N GLU A 141 2.46 6.83 -8.20
CA GLU A 141 1.78 8.05 -8.63
C GLU A 141 2.43 9.33 -8.07
N VAL A 142 2.91 9.29 -6.81
CA VAL A 142 3.71 10.38 -6.22
C VAL A 142 5.00 10.60 -7.01
N ARG A 143 5.75 9.54 -7.28
CA ARG A 143 7.01 9.63 -8.05
C ARG A 143 6.79 10.15 -9.47
N GLU A 144 5.71 9.74 -10.11
CA GLU A 144 5.34 10.25 -11.43
C GLU A 144 4.99 11.75 -11.40
N ALA A 145 4.25 12.21 -10.38
CA ALA A 145 3.95 13.62 -10.22
C ALA A 145 5.23 14.44 -9.99
N GLU A 146 6.16 13.95 -9.15
CA GLU A 146 7.45 14.58 -8.91
C GLU A 146 8.29 14.67 -10.19
N ARG A 147 8.38 13.59 -10.98
CA ARG A 147 9.09 13.59 -12.27
C ARG A 147 8.50 14.61 -13.24
N ARG A 148 7.16 14.73 -13.31
CA ARG A 148 6.49 15.70 -14.17
C ARG A 148 6.82 17.14 -13.76
N ILE A 149 6.86 17.43 -12.46
CA ILE A 149 7.25 18.75 -11.96
C ILE A 149 8.69 19.08 -12.34
N VAL A 150 9.62 18.13 -12.15
CA VAL A 150 11.02 18.31 -12.53
C VAL A 150 11.18 18.53 -14.05
N ALA A 151 10.41 17.82 -14.87
CA ALA A 151 10.44 17.94 -16.33
C ALA A 151 9.95 19.32 -16.83
N LEU A 152 9.18 20.06 -16.03
CA LEU A 152 8.74 21.42 -16.36
C LEU A 152 9.80 22.51 -16.06
N THR A 153 10.95 22.11 -15.55
CA THR A 153 12.10 22.98 -15.38
C THR A 153 13.18 22.56 -16.38
N LEU A 154 13.27 23.23 -17.50
CA LEU A 154 14.28 22.96 -18.52
C LEU A 154 15.60 23.63 -18.14
N LYS A 155 16.65 22.80 -17.99
CA LYS A 155 18.02 23.24 -17.74
C LYS A 155 18.92 22.95 -18.95
N ALA A 156 19.96 23.75 -19.12
CA ALA A 156 20.96 23.56 -20.17
C ALA A 156 21.73 22.23 -19.98
N PRO A 157 21.76 21.34 -20.98
CA PRO A 157 22.49 20.07 -20.89
C PRO A 157 24.02 20.26 -21.01
N SER A 158 24.46 21.34 -21.64
CA SER A 158 25.85 21.69 -21.85
C SER A 158 25.99 23.22 -21.97
N ASP A 159 27.23 23.70 -21.93
CA ASP A 159 27.53 25.09 -22.22
C ASP A 159 27.22 25.38 -23.70
N GLY A 160 26.62 26.56 -23.96
CA GLY A 160 26.22 26.93 -25.30
C GLY A 160 25.40 28.21 -25.36
N MET A 161 24.73 28.42 -26.46
CA MET A 161 23.85 29.57 -26.70
C MET A 161 22.41 29.11 -26.93
N VAL A 162 21.47 29.76 -26.28
CA VAL A 162 20.01 29.48 -26.45
C VAL A 162 19.56 30.06 -27.79
N SER A 163 18.97 29.22 -28.63
CA SER A 163 18.28 29.63 -29.87
C SER A 163 16.82 29.22 -29.82
N LEU A 164 15.93 30.20 -29.84
CA LEU A 164 14.48 29.96 -29.90
C LEU A 164 14.05 29.88 -31.37
N LEU A 165 13.58 28.70 -31.77
CA LEU A 165 13.08 28.48 -33.12
C LEU A 165 11.55 28.70 -33.15
N PRO A 166 11.00 29.39 -34.17
CA PRO A 166 9.57 29.56 -34.30
C PRO A 166 8.87 28.22 -34.54
N ASN A 167 7.74 28.03 -33.85
CA ASN A 167 6.93 26.83 -34.02
C ASN A 167 5.99 26.96 -35.21
N TYR A 168 6.44 26.61 -36.38
CA TYR A 168 5.65 26.71 -37.64
C TYR A 168 4.37 25.82 -37.62
N ARG A 169 4.29 24.79 -36.78
CA ARG A 169 3.09 23.93 -36.70
C ARG A 169 1.92 24.59 -35.95
N ALA A 170 2.20 25.46 -35.02
CA ALA A 170 1.17 26.12 -34.19
C ALA A 170 0.71 27.46 -34.73
N ARG A 171 1.25 27.95 -35.86
CA ARG A 171 1.02 29.33 -36.40
C ARG A 171 1.17 30.46 -35.35
N MET A 172 1.76 30.15 -34.19
CA MET A 172 2.07 31.15 -33.17
C MET A 172 3.51 31.62 -33.37
N MET A 173 3.68 32.86 -33.80
CA MET A 173 4.95 33.55 -33.65
C MET A 173 5.10 33.88 -32.15
N PHE A 174 6.19 33.44 -31.53
CA PHE A 174 6.59 34.03 -30.27
C PHE A 174 7.01 35.47 -30.58
N GLY A 175 6.15 36.43 -30.31
CA GLY A 175 6.46 37.84 -30.39
C GLY A 175 7.53 38.24 -29.38
N PRO A 176 8.18 39.40 -29.56
CA PRO A 176 9.20 39.92 -28.70
C PRO A 176 8.74 40.15 -27.24
#